data_b79bb649a2bbebf000318adf364bd75a
#
_entry.id   b79bb649a2bbebf000318adf364bd75a
#
_cell.length_a   1.000
_cell.length_b   1.000
_cell.length_c   1.000
_cell.angle_alpha   90.00
_cell.angle_beta   90.00
_cell.angle_gamma   90.00
#
_symmetry.space_group_name_H-M   'P 1'
#
loop_
_entity.id
_entity.type
_entity.pdbx_description
1 polymer ?
#
loop_
_entity_poly.entity_id
_entity_poly.type
_entity_poly.pdbx_seq_one_letter_code
_entity_poly.pdbx_strand_id
1 'polypeptide(L)'
;MSVELAYQQVLTVPLPQIFGRRYWVIAPITEVIGQEGEWGTTVGQTRTIKMSDGASMLETLTVIEKPNRFGYTIGNVKGVLKLLVSAATGVWAFEPDGAGVRVTWSWDVTPTTVGRAMMPVFAKLWSGSANQAMDELGKILQP
;
A
#
# COMPACT_ATOMS: atom_id res chain seq x y z
N MET A 1 9.35 6.13 19.61
CA MET A 1 8.77 4.87 19.11
C MET A 1 9.91 3.95 18.67
N SER A 2 9.79 2.66 18.93
CA SER A 2 10.77 1.67 18.46
C SER A 2 10.51 1.24 17.02
N VAL A 3 11.55 0.72 16.37
CA VAL A 3 11.44 0.18 15.01
C VAL A 3 10.43 -0.98 14.97
N GLU A 4 10.46 -1.85 15.97
CA GLU A 4 9.56 -3.00 16.10
C GLU A 4 8.10 -2.56 16.18
N LEU A 5 7.83 -1.54 16.97
CA LEU A 5 6.47 -1.02 17.14
C LEU A 5 5.97 -0.36 15.84
N ALA A 6 6.81 0.45 15.21
CA ALA A 6 6.46 1.08 13.94
C ALA A 6 6.20 0.03 12.85
N TYR A 7 7.06 -0.97 12.73
CA TYR A 7 6.88 -2.09 11.81
C TYR A 7 5.52 -2.77 12.03
N GLN A 8 5.24 -3.15 13.26
CA GLN A 8 4.01 -3.86 13.59
C GLN A 8 2.77 -3.02 13.31
N GLN A 9 2.79 -1.75 13.65
CA GLN A 9 1.65 -0.87 13.44
C GLN A 9 1.37 -0.63 11.95
N VAL A 10 2.41 -0.42 11.14
CA VAL A 10 2.23 -0.24 9.69
C VAL A 10 1.76 -1.52 9.03
N LEU A 11 2.34 -2.66 9.41
CA LEU A 11 1.97 -3.96 8.86
C LEU A 11 0.48 -4.27 9.07
N THR A 12 -0.06 -3.92 10.24
CA THR A 12 -1.41 -4.30 10.64
C THR A 12 -2.45 -3.18 10.55
N VAL A 13 -2.05 -1.97 10.13
CA VAL A 13 -3.01 -0.87 10.01
C VAL A 13 -4.10 -1.24 8.99
N PRO A 14 -5.38 -1.07 9.34
CA PRO A 14 -6.43 -1.28 8.35
C PRO A 14 -6.30 -0.27 7.20
N LEU A 15 -6.17 -0.77 5.98
CA LEU A 15 -5.96 0.09 4.81
C LEU A 15 -7.03 1.17 4.63
N PRO A 16 -8.32 0.92 4.92
CA PRO A 16 -9.33 1.99 4.85
C PRO A 16 -9.04 3.17 5.76
N GLN A 17 -8.26 3.02 6.83
CA GLN A 17 -7.92 4.14 7.71
C GLN A 17 -6.95 5.13 7.08
N ILE A 18 -6.02 4.65 6.24
CA ILE A 18 -5.03 5.52 5.60
C ILE A 18 -5.37 5.85 4.15
N PHE A 19 -6.17 5.02 3.48
CA PHE A 19 -6.63 5.23 2.10
C PHE A 19 -8.14 5.47 2.03
N GLY A 20 -8.77 5.88 3.09
CA GLY A 20 -10.22 6.05 3.18
C GLY A 20 -10.77 7.33 2.57
N ARG A 21 -9.92 8.20 2.03
CA ARG A 21 -10.33 9.45 1.38
C ARG A 21 -9.98 9.40 -0.11
N ARG A 22 -10.92 9.90 -0.93
CA ARG A 22 -10.67 10.03 -2.36
C ARG A 22 -9.56 11.05 -2.62
N TYR A 23 -8.69 10.75 -3.56
CA TYR A 23 -7.72 11.69 -4.09
C TYR A 23 -7.95 11.84 -5.60
N TRP A 24 -8.59 12.94 -6.01
CA TRP A 24 -8.98 13.18 -7.39
C TRP A 24 -9.80 12.00 -7.93
N VAL A 25 -9.31 11.33 -8.98
CA VAL A 25 -9.97 10.16 -9.59
C VAL A 25 -9.62 8.84 -8.89
N ILE A 26 -8.68 8.85 -7.95
CA ILE A 26 -8.32 7.65 -7.20
C ILE A 26 -9.33 7.45 -6.07
N ALA A 27 -10.08 6.36 -6.18
CA ALA A 27 -11.11 6.01 -5.22
C ALA A 27 -10.52 5.57 -3.89
N PRO A 28 -11.24 5.78 -2.77
CA PRO A 28 -10.80 5.26 -1.48
C PRO A 28 -10.89 3.74 -1.43
N ILE A 29 -10.06 3.15 -0.56
CA ILE A 29 -10.17 1.74 -0.20
C ILE A 29 -11.29 1.61 0.82
N THR A 30 -12.25 0.72 0.55
CA THR A 30 -13.43 0.54 1.41
C THR A 30 -13.34 -0.68 2.30
N GLU A 31 -12.72 -1.76 1.82
CA GLU A 31 -12.57 -2.98 2.60
C GLU A 31 -11.40 -3.83 2.11
N VAL A 32 -10.95 -4.73 2.98
CA VAL A 32 -9.97 -5.76 2.67
C VAL A 32 -10.58 -7.09 3.05
N ILE A 33 -10.63 -8.03 2.12
CA ILE A 33 -11.26 -9.35 2.31
C ILE A 33 -10.31 -10.48 1.94
N GLY A 34 -10.67 -11.71 2.32
CA GLY A 34 -9.93 -12.90 1.94
C GLY A 34 -8.58 -13.06 2.62
N GLN A 35 -8.32 -12.31 3.68
CA GLN A 35 -7.11 -12.46 4.46
C GLN A 35 -7.13 -13.77 5.23
N GLU A 36 -6.10 -14.59 5.03
CA GLU A 36 -5.94 -15.85 5.73
C GLU A 36 -5.09 -15.67 6.98
N GLY A 37 -5.75 -15.68 8.15
CA GLY A 37 -5.06 -15.55 9.42
C GLY A 37 -4.51 -14.14 9.68
N GLU A 38 -3.52 -14.06 10.57
CA GLU A 38 -2.88 -12.81 10.93
C GLU A 38 -1.93 -12.35 9.81
N TRP A 39 -2.12 -11.12 9.36
CA TRP A 39 -1.33 -10.55 8.26
C TRP A 39 0.12 -10.34 8.66
N GLY A 40 1.04 -10.79 7.81
CA GLY A 40 2.47 -10.59 8.01
C GLY A 40 3.19 -11.73 8.69
N THR A 41 2.57 -12.91 8.80
CA THR A 41 3.19 -14.08 9.43
C THR A 41 3.94 -14.96 8.43
N THR A 42 3.54 -14.99 7.16
CA THR A 42 4.09 -15.92 6.17
C THR A 42 4.15 -15.27 4.79
N VAL A 43 5.29 -15.38 4.13
CA VAL A 43 5.43 -15.02 2.71
C VAL A 43 4.44 -15.87 1.90
N GLY A 44 3.75 -15.23 0.97
CA GLY A 44 2.71 -15.87 0.17
C GLY A 44 1.29 -15.61 0.65
N GLN A 45 1.09 -15.01 1.85
CA GLN A 45 -0.23 -14.60 2.28
C GLN A 45 -0.83 -13.60 1.29
N THR A 46 -2.12 -13.75 1.02
CA THR A 46 -2.87 -12.89 0.10
C THR A 46 -4.06 -12.27 0.79
N ARG A 47 -4.46 -11.12 0.27
CA ARG A 47 -5.73 -10.47 0.61
C ARG A 47 -6.20 -9.65 -0.58
N THR A 48 -7.51 -9.44 -0.67
CA THR A 48 -8.12 -8.63 -1.72
C THR A 48 -8.46 -7.25 -1.20
N ILE A 49 -7.96 -6.23 -1.88
CA ILE A 49 -8.23 -4.83 -1.57
C ILE A 49 -9.37 -4.36 -2.47
N LYS A 50 -10.44 -3.82 -1.89
CA LYS A 50 -11.60 -3.30 -2.63
C LYS A 50 -11.70 -1.80 -2.48
N MET A 51 -12.02 -1.14 -3.58
CA MET A 51 -12.18 0.30 -3.67
C MET A 51 -13.65 0.67 -3.93
N SER A 52 -14.02 1.90 -3.61
CA SER A 52 -15.41 2.35 -3.67
C SER A 52 -15.99 2.40 -5.08
N ASP A 53 -15.15 2.48 -6.11
CA ASP A 53 -15.57 2.53 -7.52
C ASP A 53 -15.73 1.15 -8.16
N GLY A 54 -15.64 0.08 -7.38
CA GLY A 54 -15.69 -1.30 -7.85
C GLY A 54 -14.36 -1.87 -8.29
N ALA A 55 -13.29 -1.10 -8.27
CA ALA A 55 -11.96 -1.62 -8.53
C ALA A 55 -11.53 -2.54 -7.38
N SER A 56 -10.71 -3.53 -7.71
CA SER A 56 -10.10 -4.42 -6.73
C SER A 56 -8.73 -4.88 -7.19
N MET A 57 -7.94 -5.36 -6.24
CA MET A 57 -6.61 -5.87 -6.52
C MET A 57 -6.23 -6.92 -5.49
N LEU A 58 -5.37 -7.87 -5.90
CA LEU A 58 -4.85 -8.89 -5.01
C LEU A 58 -3.47 -8.47 -4.52
N GLU A 59 -3.31 -8.42 -3.21
CA GLU A 59 -2.04 -8.17 -2.56
C GLU A 59 -1.46 -9.48 -2.07
N THR A 60 -0.17 -9.72 -2.36
CA THR A 60 0.56 -10.91 -1.92
C THR A 60 1.82 -10.46 -1.19
N LEU A 61 2.02 -10.93 0.03
CA LEU A 61 3.27 -10.68 0.77
C LEU A 61 4.41 -11.47 0.14
N THR A 62 5.50 -10.78 -0.19
CA THR A 62 6.67 -11.37 -0.85
C THR A 62 7.93 -11.28 -0.01
N VAL A 63 8.00 -10.32 0.92
CA VAL A 63 9.16 -10.12 1.80
C VAL A 63 8.67 -9.90 3.21
N ILE A 64 9.21 -10.64 4.16
CA ILE A 64 8.98 -10.46 5.59
C ILE A 64 10.33 -10.52 6.29
N GLU A 65 10.89 -9.37 6.60
CA GLU A 65 12.18 -9.22 7.29
C GLU A 65 11.98 -8.35 8.54
N LYS A 66 11.28 -8.90 9.50
CA LYS A 66 10.93 -8.22 10.74
C LYS A 66 12.18 -7.90 11.57
N PRO A 67 12.31 -6.69 12.13
CA PRO A 67 11.41 -5.54 12.03
C PRO A 67 11.84 -4.50 10.99
N ASN A 68 12.67 -4.87 10.03
CA ASN A 68 13.33 -3.92 9.15
C ASN A 68 12.55 -3.60 7.90
N ARG A 69 11.88 -4.61 7.32
CA ARG A 69 11.05 -4.35 6.12
C ARG A 69 10.05 -5.47 5.86
N PHE A 70 9.02 -5.12 5.12
CA PHE A 70 8.14 -6.09 4.47
C PHE A 70 7.78 -5.57 3.08
N GLY A 71 7.49 -6.50 2.18
CA GLY A 71 7.16 -6.18 0.80
C GLY A 71 6.01 -7.00 0.27
N TYR A 72 5.41 -6.50 -0.79
CA TYR A 72 4.23 -7.13 -1.40
C TYR A 72 4.21 -6.89 -2.90
N THR A 73 3.41 -7.69 -3.59
CA THR A 73 3.03 -7.46 -4.98
C THR A 73 1.54 -7.21 -5.07
N ILE A 74 1.15 -6.39 -6.03
CA ILE A 74 -0.23 -6.15 -6.40
C ILE A 74 -0.44 -6.74 -7.78
N GLY A 75 -1.47 -7.57 -7.93
CA GLY A 75 -1.84 -8.16 -9.19
C GLY A 75 -3.34 -8.35 -9.30
N ASN A 76 -3.79 -9.05 -10.33
CA ASN A 76 -5.20 -9.31 -10.57
C ASN A 76 -6.06 -8.05 -10.44
N VAL A 77 -5.59 -6.95 -11.03
CA VAL A 77 -6.25 -5.66 -10.96
C VAL A 77 -7.56 -5.72 -11.77
N LYS A 78 -8.65 -5.27 -11.16
CA LYS A 78 -9.99 -5.25 -11.77
C LYS A 78 -10.58 -3.85 -11.71
N GLY A 79 -11.59 -3.61 -12.55
CA GLY A 79 -12.26 -2.31 -12.64
C GLY A 79 -11.51 -1.33 -13.54
N VAL A 80 -11.77 -0.05 -13.36
CA VAL A 80 -11.18 1.01 -14.19
C VAL A 80 -9.66 1.02 -14.10
N LEU A 81 -9.11 0.75 -12.93
CA LEU A 81 -7.68 0.74 -12.71
C LEU A 81 -6.94 -0.28 -13.59
N LYS A 82 -7.60 -1.37 -13.97
CA LYS A 82 -7.06 -2.39 -14.88
C LYS A 82 -6.65 -1.81 -16.24
N LEU A 83 -7.29 -0.73 -16.67
CA LEU A 83 -6.97 -0.09 -17.93
C LEU A 83 -5.60 0.60 -17.90
N LEU A 84 -5.13 0.99 -16.73
CA LEU A 84 -3.89 1.77 -16.56
C LEU A 84 -2.74 0.96 -15.97
N VAL A 85 -3.04 0.04 -15.06
CA VAL A 85 -2.04 -0.69 -14.27
C VAL A 85 -2.30 -2.18 -14.33
N SER A 86 -1.28 -2.96 -14.65
CA SER A 86 -1.35 -4.42 -14.64
C SER A 86 -0.83 -5.02 -13.33
N ALA A 87 0.18 -4.41 -12.73
CA ALA A 87 0.79 -4.89 -11.49
C ALA A 87 1.56 -3.76 -10.80
N ALA A 88 1.86 -3.98 -9.53
CA ALA A 88 2.74 -3.11 -8.77
C ALA A 88 3.48 -3.92 -7.72
N THR A 89 4.60 -3.40 -7.25
CA THR A 89 5.32 -3.91 -6.09
C THR A 89 5.50 -2.79 -5.09
N GLY A 90 5.53 -3.12 -3.81
CA GLY A 90 5.78 -2.15 -2.76
C GLY A 90 6.65 -2.74 -1.67
N VAL A 91 7.46 -1.88 -1.04
CA VAL A 91 8.30 -2.24 0.09
C VAL A 91 8.19 -1.14 1.14
N TRP A 92 7.93 -1.54 2.36
CA TRP A 92 8.02 -0.70 3.54
C TRP A 92 9.31 -1.01 4.28
N ALA A 93 10.12 0.00 4.54
CA ALA A 93 11.38 -0.12 5.26
C ALA A 93 11.36 0.76 6.51
N PHE A 94 11.97 0.27 7.57
CA PHE A 94 11.97 0.89 8.89
C PHE A 94 13.38 0.92 9.42
N GLU A 95 13.85 2.10 9.82
CA GLU A 95 15.18 2.27 10.40
C GLU A 95 15.17 3.31 11.52
N PRO A 96 16.06 3.19 12.49
CA PRO A 96 16.17 4.22 13.53
C PRO A 96 16.56 5.56 12.93
N ASP A 97 15.97 6.63 13.47
CA ASP A 97 16.29 8.00 13.07
C ASP A 97 16.29 8.90 14.31
N GLY A 98 17.44 9.05 14.94
CA GLY A 98 17.55 9.73 16.22
C GLY A 98 16.72 9.02 17.29
N ALA A 99 15.82 9.74 17.94
CA ALA A 99 14.89 9.18 18.90
C ALA A 99 13.63 8.57 18.25
N GLY A 100 13.49 8.70 16.93
CA GLY A 100 12.34 8.23 16.18
C GLY A 100 12.67 7.12 15.22
N VAL A 101 11.77 6.91 14.26
CA VAL A 101 11.89 5.90 13.23
C VAL A 101 11.63 6.55 11.87
N ARG A 102 12.50 6.26 10.90
CA ARG A 102 12.26 6.60 9.50
C ARG A 102 11.50 5.46 8.85
N VAL A 103 10.34 5.77 8.32
CA VAL A 103 9.52 4.84 7.55
C VAL A 103 9.60 5.25 6.08
N THR A 104 10.06 4.33 5.24
CA THR A 104 10.17 4.57 3.79
C THR A 104 9.26 3.59 3.07
N TRP A 105 8.36 4.12 2.23
CA TRP A 105 7.51 3.33 1.37
C TRP A 105 7.94 3.54 -0.09
N SER A 106 8.42 2.46 -0.69
CA SER A 106 8.85 2.44 -2.09
C SER A 106 7.90 1.57 -2.89
N TRP A 107 7.57 2.00 -4.11
CA TRP A 107 6.68 1.25 -4.98
C TRP A 107 7.10 1.38 -6.43
N ASP A 108 6.81 0.33 -7.21
CA ASP A 108 7.06 0.25 -8.64
C ASP A 108 5.79 -0.23 -9.32
N VAL A 109 5.31 0.55 -10.28
CA VAL A 109 4.06 0.30 -10.99
C VAL A 109 4.35 -0.17 -12.39
N THR A 110 3.75 -1.30 -12.79
CA THR A 110 3.82 -1.81 -14.16
C THR A 110 2.58 -1.33 -14.93
N PRO A 111 2.73 -0.38 -15.87
CA PRO A 111 1.59 0.11 -16.63
C PRO A 111 1.17 -0.85 -17.73
N THR A 112 -0.10 -0.76 -18.12
CA THR A 112 -0.58 -1.36 -19.37
C THR A 112 -0.07 -0.55 -20.57
N THR A 113 -0.33 -1.03 -21.79
CA THR A 113 0.02 -0.27 -23.00
C THR A 113 -0.68 1.10 -23.02
N VAL A 114 -1.97 1.14 -22.67
CA VAL A 114 -2.72 2.40 -22.54
C VAL A 114 -2.19 3.22 -21.38
N GLY A 115 -1.88 2.57 -20.26
CA GLY A 115 -1.36 3.21 -19.05
C GLY A 115 -0.03 3.91 -19.27
N ARG A 116 0.82 3.41 -20.19
CA ARG A 116 2.10 4.06 -20.49
C ARG A 116 1.92 5.49 -21.01
N ALA A 117 0.93 5.71 -21.87
CA ALA A 117 0.64 7.04 -22.40
C ALA A 117 0.12 7.98 -21.31
N MET A 118 -0.60 7.44 -20.31
CA MET A 118 -1.18 8.20 -19.20
C MET A 118 -0.29 8.26 -17.97
N MET A 119 0.87 7.59 -18.00
CA MET A 119 1.70 7.41 -16.81
C MET A 119 2.17 8.73 -16.18
N PRO A 120 2.57 9.77 -16.92
CA PRO A 120 2.97 11.03 -16.29
C PRO A 120 1.86 11.64 -15.42
N VAL A 121 0.61 11.56 -15.86
CA VAL A 121 -0.56 12.05 -15.11
C VAL A 121 -0.87 11.10 -13.95
N PHE A 122 -0.92 9.80 -14.23
CA PHE A 122 -1.23 8.79 -13.22
C PHE A 122 -0.19 8.79 -12.09
N ALA A 123 1.09 8.86 -12.41
CA ALA A 123 2.16 8.88 -11.40
C ALA A 123 2.02 10.07 -10.47
N LYS A 124 1.64 11.23 -11.01
CA LYS A 124 1.41 12.43 -10.20
C LYS A 124 0.21 12.26 -9.26
N LEU A 125 -0.89 11.70 -9.75
CA LEU A 125 -2.08 11.43 -8.96
C LEU A 125 -1.79 10.37 -7.89
N TRP A 126 -1.08 9.31 -8.26
CA TRP A 126 -0.70 8.27 -7.32
C TRP A 126 0.21 8.81 -6.21
N SER A 127 1.20 9.63 -6.55
CA SER A 127 2.07 10.25 -5.56
C SER A 127 1.29 11.11 -4.57
N GLY A 128 0.29 11.86 -5.05
CA GLY A 128 -0.59 12.64 -4.18
C GLY A 128 -1.41 11.75 -3.24
N SER A 129 -1.97 10.67 -3.75
CA SER A 129 -2.71 9.69 -2.94
C SER A 129 -1.80 9.03 -1.90
N ALA A 130 -0.58 8.66 -2.29
CA ALA A 130 0.40 8.07 -1.40
C ALA A 130 0.82 9.06 -0.28
N ASN A 131 1.04 10.32 -0.62
CA ASN A 131 1.35 11.35 0.36
C ASN A 131 0.20 11.55 1.35
N GLN A 132 -1.03 11.53 0.89
CA GLN A 132 -2.21 11.60 1.75
C GLN A 132 -2.25 10.41 2.73
N ALA A 133 -1.96 9.21 2.24
CA ALA A 133 -1.89 8.02 3.08
C ALA A 133 -0.76 8.12 4.12
N MET A 134 0.40 8.66 3.74
CA MET A 134 1.52 8.86 4.66
C MET A 134 1.19 9.88 5.75
N ASP A 135 0.46 10.94 5.42
CA ASP A 135 -0.01 11.91 6.41
C ASP A 135 -0.96 11.27 7.43
N GLU A 136 -1.91 10.47 6.96
CA GLU A 136 -2.82 9.73 7.85
C GLU A 136 -2.06 8.72 8.72
N LEU A 137 -1.10 8.01 8.13
CA LEU A 137 -0.26 7.07 8.85
C LEU A 137 0.55 7.78 9.95
N GLY A 138 1.11 8.95 9.66
CA GLY A 138 1.86 9.74 10.62
C GLY A 138 1.03 10.11 11.85
N LYS A 139 -0.25 10.38 11.68
CA LYS A 139 -1.17 10.63 12.80
C LYS A 139 -1.40 9.39 13.67
N ILE A 140 -1.45 8.21 13.06
CA ILE A 140 -1.65 6.94 13.75
C ILE A 140 -0.40 6.52 14.52
N LEU A 141 0.78 6.75 13.95
CA LEU A 141 2.06 6.33 14.53
C LEU A 141 2.60 7.27 15.62
N GLN A 142 1.94 8.36 15.89
CA GLN A 142 2.39 9.26 16.96
C GLN A 142 2.29 8.59 18.33
N PRO A 143 3.34 8.74 19.17
CA PRO A 143 3.35 8.12 20.49
C PRO A 143 2.30 8.71 21.43
#